data_0bcd47eb7efcfd62a4c5c2e34bf72ea2
#
_entry.id   0bcd47eb7efcfd62a4c5c2e34bf72ea2
#
_cell.length_a   1.000
_cell.length_b   1.000
_cell.length_c   1.000
_cell.angle_alpha   90.00
_cell.angle_beta   90.00
_cell.angle_gamma   90.00
#
_symmetry.space_group_name_H-M   'P 1'
#
loop_
_entity.id
_entity.type
_entity.pdbx_description
1 polymer ?
#
loop_
_entity_poly.entity_id
_entity_poly.type
_entity_poly.pdbx_seq_one_letter_code
_entity_poly.pdbx_strand_id
1 'polypeptide(L)'
;KGVIGKILKELNLKPLGMVNIADAIIAHLKTQEGVPPTAILLEIYPLKVVVSLVTTGKIVATEEVGRSDDLSRDVEEGLARVEVEKLPARFILTDGSNLENEVQQITSYPWTEKLPFLHLPKVQSLPIDFSIRSIALAGGSEVAKSLGLEVTVQKREEEMDNLDFVPEEEPKEEIIQEEDIVTPTKTPLVLPSFKMPTLPPIKVPKFSLPK
;
A
#
# COMPACT_ATOMS: atom_id res chain seq x y z
N LYS A 1 18.08 -10.49 -22.93
CA LYS A 1 18.34 -9.48 -24.00
C LYS A 1 17.50 -9.71 -25.28
N GLY A 2 17.04 -10.95 -25.62
CA GLY A 2 16.38 -11.24 -26.90
C GLY A 2 14.96 -10.69 -27.04
N VAL A 3 14.07 -10.86 -26.04
CA VAL A 3 12.65 -10.52 -26.15
C VAL A 3 12.43 -9.01 -26.06
N ILE A 4 12.99 -8.37 -25.05
CA ILE A 4 12.86 -6.92 -24.87
C ILE A 4 13.42 -6.16 -26.09
N GLY A 5 14.59 -6.59 -26.62
CA GLY A 5 15.17 -5.98 -27.82
C GLY A 5 14.29 -6.10 -29.07
N LYS A 6 13.54 -7.21 -29.23
CA LYS A 6 12.57 -7.36 -30.31
C LYS A 6 11.39 -6.40 -30.15
N ILE A 7 10.80 -6.35 -28.95
CA ILE A 7 9.67 -5.44 -28.65
C ILE A 7 10.06 -3.98 -28.90
N LEU A 8 11.21 -3.55 -28.39
CA LEU A 8 11.69 -2.18 -28.59
C LEU A 8 11.88 -1.84 -30.07
N LYS A 9 12.41 -2.79 -30.87
CA LYS A 9 12.61 -2.60 -32.31
C LYS A 9 11.28 -2.54 -33.08
N GLU A 10 10.35 -3.44 -32.76
CA GLU A 10 9.02 -3.47 -33.40
C GLU A 10 8.19 -2.21 -33.10
N LEU A 11 8.26 -1.72 -31.87
CA LEU A 11 7.56 -0.51 -31.43
C LEU A 11 8.34 0.78 -31.73
N ASN A 12 9.51 0.69 -32.38
CA ASN A 12 10.39 1.84 -32.64
C ASN A 12 10.69 2.67 -31.37
N LEU A 13 10.93 2.00 -30.23
CA LEU A 13 11.20 2.62 -28.95
C LEU A 13 12.70 2.69 -28.70
N LYS A 14 13.15 3.83 -28.17
CA LYS A 14 14.52 4.02 -27.67
C LYS A 14 14.56 3.77 -26.17
N PRO A 15 15.26 2.74 -25.67
CA PRO A 15 15.37 2.51 -24.24
C PRO A 15 16.23 3.62 -23.60
N LEU A 16 15.72 4.25 -22.54
CA LEU A 16 16.42 5.28 -21.77
C LEU A 16 17.07 4.69 -20.51
N GLY A 17 16.48 3.63 -19.94
CA GLY A 17 16.96 2.99 -18.74
C GLY A 17 16.11 1.78 -18.36
N MET A 18 16.52 1.13 -17.28
CA MET A 18 15.77 0.07 -16.61
C MET A 18 15.65 0.47 -15.14
N VAL A 19 14.44 0.39 -14.60
CA VAL A 19 14.16 0.68 -13.19
C VAL A 19 13.63 -0.61 -12.55
N ASN A 20 14.20 -0.99 -11.42
CA ASN A 20 13.68 -2.06 -10.59
C ASN A 20 12.49 -1.51 -9.78
N ILE A 21 11.44 -2.33 -9.60
CA ILE A 21 10.24 -1.97 -8.83
C ILE A 21 10.59 -1.56 -7.40
N ALA A 22 11.40 -2.36 -6.72
CA ALA A 22 11.84 -2.07 -5.36
C ALA A 22 12.58 -0.74 -5.24
N ASP A 23 13.50 -0.44 -6.17
CA ASP A 23 14.22 0.84 -6.20
C ASP A 23 13.28 2.02 -6.44
N ALA A 24 12.28 1.85 -7.32
CA ALA A 24 11.28 2.86 -7.58
C ALA A 24 10.41 3.15 -6.34
N ILE A 25 9.97 2.09 -5.64
CA ILE A 25 9.20 2.19 -4.38
C ILE A 25 10.01 2.93 -3.32
N ILE A 26 11.27 2.57 -3.13
CA ILE A 26 12.17 3.20 -2.14
C ILE A 26 12.38 4.68 -2.45
N ALA A 27 12.59 5.02 -3.73
CA ALA A 27 12.74 6.41 -4.15
C ALA A 27 11.46 7.22 -3.92
N HIS A 28 10.29 6.64 -4.18
CA HIS A 28 9.00 7.28 -3.94
C HIS A 28 8.75 7.48 -2.43
N LEU A 29 9.00 6.44 -1.60
CA LEU A 29 8.90 6.54 -0.15
C LEU A 29 9.82 7.63 0.42
N LYS A 30 11.08 7.70 -0.06
CA LYS A 30 12.00 8.76 0.32
C LYS A 30 11.44 10.15 0.02
N THR A 31 10.76 10.31 -1.10
CA THR A 31 10.14 11.59 -1.47
C THR A 31 8.97 11.93 -0.56
N GLN A 32 8.13 10.93 -0.22
CA GLN A 32 6.98 11.14 0.66
C GLN A 32 7.39 11.38 2.12
N GLU A 33 8.33 10.60 2.63
CA GLU A 33 8.76 10.68 4.04
C GLU A 33 9.77 11.82 4.28
N GLY A 34 10.38 12.33 3.23
CA GLY A 34 11.44 13.36 3.33
C GLY A 34 12.79 12.83 3.83
N VAL A 35 12.85 11.55 4.22
CA VAL A 35 14.06 10.87 4.72
C VAL A 35 14.24 9.52 4.02
N PRO A 36 15.49 9.04 3.83
CA PRO A 36 15.72 7.73 3.25
C PRO A 36 15.16 6.62 4.15
N PRO A 37 14.28 5.73 3.65
CA PRO A 37 13.67 4.68 4.46
C PRO A 37 14.69 3.63 4.87
N THR A 38 14.49 3.06 6.07
CA THR A 38 15.15 1.85 6.56
C THR A 38 14.07 0.88 6.97
N ALA A 39 13.92 -0.24 6.24
CA ALA A 39 12.81 -1.17 6.37
C ALA A 39 13.12 -2.52 5.70
N ILE A 40 12.27 -3.49 5.92
CA ILE A 40 12.17 -4.72 5.14
C ILE A 40 11.00 -4.54 4.18
N LEU A 41 11.29 -4.50 2.87
CA LEU A 41 10.29 -4.42 1.82
C LEU A 41 9.89 -5.83 1.40
N LEU A 42 8.59 -6.14 1.47
CA LEU A 42 8.01 -7.41 1.06
C LEU A 42 7.17 -7.20 -0.20
N GLU A 43 7.64 -7.72 -1.32
CA GLU A 43 6.87 -7.77 -2.56
C GLU A 43 6.15 -9.13 -2.61
N ILE A 44 4.82 -9.12 -2.50
CA ILE A 44 4.00 -10.32 -2.31
C ILE A 44 3.36 -10.73 -3.64
N TYR A 45 3.88 -11.77 -4.25
CA TYR A 45 3.35 -12.35 -5.49
C TYR A 45 2.55 -13.63 -5.21
N PRO A 46 1.77 -14.14 -6.16
CA PRO A 46 0.96 -15.36 -5.96
C PRO A 46 1.76 -16.60 -5.59
N LEU A 47 2.98 -16.77 -6.12
CA LEU A 47 3.79 -17.98 -5.95
C LEU A 47 5.11 -17.73 -5.22
N LYS A 48 5.44 -16.48 -4.93
CA LYS A 48 6.70 -16.12 -4.30
C LYS A 48 6.58 -14.84 -3.48
N VAL A 49 7.50 -14.66 -2.57
CA VAL A 49 7.72 -13.41 -1.83
C VAL A 49 9.16 -12.97 -2.07
N VAL A 50 9.32 -11.69 -2.41
CA VAL A 50 10.64 -11.08 -2.48
C VAL A 50 10.86 -10.25 -1.22
N VAL A 51 11.90 -10.58 -0.48
CA VAL A 51 12.27 -9.95 0.78
C VAL A 51 13.49 -9.09 0.52
N SER A 52 13.32 -7.77 0.54
CA SER A 52 14.42 -6.82 0.32
C SER A 52 14.74 -6.05 1.60
N LEU A 53 15.99 -6.17 2.06
CA LEU A 53 16.47 -5.38 3.18
C LEU A 53 16.93 -4.01 2.68
N VAL A 54 16.31 -2.97 3.21
CA VAL A 54 16.56 -1.58 2.86
C VAL A 54 17.21 -0.86 4.04
N THR A 55 18.38 -0.28 3.82
CA THR A 55 19.07 0.54 4.81
C THR A 55 19.39 1.90 4.22
N THR A 56 18.91 2.95 4.87
CA THR A 56 19.17 4.35 4.45
C THR A 56 18.82 4.57 2.97
N GLY A 57 17.67 4.02 2.53
CA GLY A 57 17.16 4.17 1.17
C GLY A 57 17.90 3.38 0.09
N LYS A 58 18.68 2.37 0.48
CA LYS A 58 19.38 1.47 -0.45
C LYS A 58 19.05 0.03 -0.13
N ILE A 59 18.84 -0.78 -1.14
CA ILE A 59 18.73 -2.23 -1.01
C ILE A 59 20.11 -2.79 -0.72
N VAL A 60 20.27 -3.47 0.41
CA VAL A 60 21.52 -4.10 0.83
C VAL A 60 21.51 -5.61 0.62
N ALA A 61 20.34 -6.24 0.63
CA ALA A 61 20.15 -7.65 0.34
C ALA A 61 18.75 -7.88 -0.24
N THR A 62 18.61 -8.90 -1.07
CA THR A 62 17.30 -9.33 -1.62
C THR A 62 17.29 -10.85 -1.70
N GLU A 63 16.29 -11.47 -1.12
CA GLU A 63 16.04 -12.91 -1.16
C GLU A 63 14.66 -13.19 -1.78
N GLU A 64 14.59 -14.24 -2.57
CA GLU A 64 13.34 -14.74 -3.14
C GLU A 64 13.00 -16.09 -2.51
N VAL A 65 11.81 -16.19 -1.92
CA VAL A 65 11.29 -17.42 -1.31
C VAL A 65 9.97 -17.81 -1.94
N GLY A 66 9.67 -19.11 -1.94
CA GLY A 66 8.36 -19.60 -2.35
C GLY A 66 7.28 -19.10 -1.38
N ARG A 67 6.09 -18.78 -1.89
CA ARG A 67 4.95 -18.42 -1.06
C ARG A 67 4.16 -19.66 -0.69
N SER A 68 3.97 -19.86 0.62
CA SER A 68 3.08 -20.84 1.21
C SER A 68 1.83 -20.17 1.83
N ASP A 69 1.04 -20.96 2.55
CA ASP A 69 -0.10 -20.41 3.32
C ASP A 69 0.34 -19.65 4.59
N ASP A 70 1.60 -19.86 5.03
CA ASP A 70 2.20 -19.20 6.20
C ASP A 70 3.26 -18.19 5.74
N LEU A 71 2.80 -17.00 5.35
CA LEU A 71 3.67 -15.92 4.88
C LEU A 71 4.76 -15.55 5.88
N SER A 72 4.48 -15.62 7.18
CA SER A 72 5.46 -15.24 8.20
C SER A 72 6.66 -16.17 8.21
N ARG A 73 6.45 -17.47 7.99
CA ARG A 73 7.55 -18.44 7.86
C ARG A 73 8.32 -18.26 6.56
N ASP A 74 7.62 -17.96 5.47
CA ASP A 74 8.29 -17.69 4.19
C ASP A 74 9.23 -16.48 4.33
N VAL A 75 8.75 -15.42 5.00
CA VAL A 75 9.57 -14.22 5.28
C VAL A 75 10.69 -14.52 6.28
N GLU A 76 10.46 -15.33 7.32
CA GLU A 76 11.50 -15.80 8.24
C GLU A 76 12.62 -16.52 7.47
N GLU A 77 12.23 -17.43 6.56
CA GLU A 77 13.19 -18.16 5.72
C GLU A 77 14.02 -17.21 4.86
N GLY A 78 13.38 -16.22 4.22
CA GLY A 78 14.10 -15.22 3.43
C GLY A 78 15.06 -14.38 4.26
N LEU A 79 14.62 -13.91 5.42
CA LEU A 79 15.44 -13.09 6.32
C LEU A 79 16.58 -13.88 6.96
N ALA A 80 16.40 -15.18 7.23
CA ALA A 80 17.44 -16.06 7.79
C ALA A 80 18.61 -16.27 6.82
N ARG A 81 18.42 -16.05 5.51
CA ARG A 81 19.48 -16.11 4.50
C ARG A 81 20.29 -14.81 4.41
N VAL A 82 19.78 -13.73 5.00
CA VAL A 82 20.46 -12.43 5.00
C VAL A 82 21.38 -12.35 6.22
N GLU A 83 22.69 -12.28 6.00
CA GLU A 83 23.68 -12.17 7.06
C GLU A 83 23.77 -10.72 7.57
N VAL A 84 23.00 -10.39 8.62
CA VAL A 84 23.03 -9.07 9.27
C VAL A 84 22.97 -9.20 10.78
N GLU A 85 23.66 -8.30 11.49
CA GLU A 85 23.66 -8.28 12.94
C GLU A 85 22.30 -7.85 13.53
N LYS A 86 21.60 -6.95 12.83
CA LYS A 86 20.32 -6.35 13.28
C LYS A 86 19.41 -6.09 12.11
N LEU A 87 18.15 -6.44 12.29
CA LEU A 87 17.09 -6.17 11.33
C LEU A 87 16.32 -4.88 11.67
N PRO A 88 15.91 -4.09 10.68
CA PRO A 88 15.08 -2.91 10.90
C PRO A 88 13.68 -3.31 11.37
N ALA A 89 13.19 -2.62 12.41
CA ALA A 89 11.87 -2.90 12.99
C ALA A 89 10.72 -2.25 12.20
N ARG A 90 10.72 -2.42 10.87
CA ARG A 90 9.66 -1.94 9.98
C ARG A 90 9.52 -2.87 8.78
N PHE A 91 8.32 -3.40 8.59
CA PHE A 91 7.92 -4.09 7.36
C PHE A 91 7.08 -3.18 6.48
N ILE A 92 7.34 -3.19 5.19
CA ILE A 92 6.55 -2.51 4.16
C ILE A 92 6.09 -3.57 3.18
N LEU A 93 4.77 -3.79 3.11
CA LEU A 93 4.15 -4.76 2.23
C LEU A 93 3.62 -4.08 0.97
N THR A 94 3.88 -4.68 -0.17
CA THR A 94 3.42 -4.18 -1.47
C THR A 94 2.97 -5.33 -2.38
N ASP A 95 2.23 -4.98 -3.40
CA ASP A 95 1.83 -5.81 -4.53
C ASP A 95 0.65 -6.77 -4.30
N GLY A 96 -0.02 -6.69 -3.16
CA GLY A 96 -1.27 -7.42 -2.93
C GLY A 96 -2.51 -6.58 -3.22
N SER A 97 -3.57 -7.23 -3.68
CA SER A 97 -4.86 -6.57 -3.91
C SER A 97 -5.58 -6.22 -2.61
N ASN A 98 -5.44 -7.07 -1.59
CA ASN A 98 -5.89 -6.85 -0.22
C ASN A 98 -4.91 -7.57 0.71
N LEU A 99 -4.13 -6.79 1.45
CA LEU A 99 -3.05 -7.31 2.31
C LEU A 99 -3.45 -7.40 3.79
N GLU A 100 -4.74 -7.36 4.12
CA GLU A 100 -5.19 -7.38 5.52
C GLU A 100 -4.76 -8.67 6.24
N ASN A 101 -4.93 -9.82 5.58
CA ASN A 101 -4.51 -11.10 6.13
C ASN A 101 -2.99 -11.20 6.27
N GLU A 102 -2.26 -10.75 5.25
CA GLU A 102 -0.80 -10.72 5.24
C GLU A 102 -0.25 -9.79 6.33
N VAL A 103 -0.83 -8.61 6.48
CA VAL A 103 -0.49 -7.68 7.58
C VAL A 103 -0.74 -8.33 8.93
N GLN A 104 -1.87 -9.01 9.12
CA GLN A 104 -2.19 -9.71 10.36
C GLN A 104 -1.19 -10.83 10.65
N GLN A 105 -0.86 -11.67 9.66
CA GLN A 105 0.14 -12.74 9.81
C GLN A 105 1.49 -12.16 10.25
N ILE A 106 2.01 -11.17 9.51
CA ILE A 106 3.30 -10.55 9.81
C ILE A 106 3.29 -9.85 11.18
N THR A 107 2.18 -9.19 11.56
CA THR A 107 2.08 -8.47 12.85
C THR A 107 2.05 -9.43 14.03
N SER A 108 1.38 -10.58 13.92
CA SER A 108 1.21 -11.54 15.02
C SER A 108 2.40 -12.48 15.23
N TYR A 109 3.38 -12.47 14.33
CA TYR A 109 4.51 -13.39 14.40
C TYR A 109 5.56 -12.96 15.44
N PRO A 110 6.17 -13.90 16.21
CA PRO A 110 7.12 -13.59 17.28
C PRO A 110 8.54 -13.30 16.74
N TRP A 111 8.69 -12.24 15.95
CA TRP A 111 9.92 -11.88 15.25
C TRP A 111 11.16 -11.78 16.14
N THR A 112 11.01 -11.16 17.31
CA THR A 112 12.13 -10.91 18.25
C THR A 112 12.68 -12.18 18.89
N GLU A 113 11.90 -13.27 18.88
CA GLU A 113 12.34 -14.58 19.38
C GLU A 113 13.08 -15.39 18.32
N LYS A 114 12.84 -15.10 17.04
CA LYS A 114 13.30 -15.88 15.89
C LYS A 114 14.49 -15.24 15.18
N LEU A 115 14.48 -13.93 15.07
CA LEU A 115 15.42 -13.17 14.26
C LEU A 115 15.95 -11.95 15.06
N PRO A 116 17.11 -11.37 14.67
CA PRO A 116 17.77 -10.31 15.45
C PRO A 116 17.07 -8.94 15.32
N PHE A 117 15.77 -8.90 15.63
CA PHE A 117 15.03 -7.66 15.80
C PHE A 117 15.22 -7.09 17.20
N LEU A 118 15.54 -5.80 17.31
CA LEU A 118 15.65 -5.13 18.61
C LEU A 118 14.29 -4.78 19.23
N HIS A 119 13.29 -4.58 18.40
CA HIS A 119 11.93 -4.21 18.78
C HIS A 119 10.93 -4.92 17.89
N LEU A 120 9.69 -5.02 18.36
CA LEU A 120 8.59 -5.52 17.52
C LEU A 120 8.45 -4.68 16.26
N PRO A 121 8.50 -5.30 15.08
CA PRO A 121 8.41 -4.55 13.83
C PRO A 121 7.02 -3.92 13.64
N LYS A 122 7.01 -2.68 13.14
CA LYS A 122 5.80 -2.05 12.64
C LYS A 122 5.52 -2.54 11.22
N VAL A 123 4.28 -2.90 10.95
CA VAL A 123 3.84 -3.40 9.64
C VAL A 123 3.01 -2.33 8.95
N GLN A 124 3.36 -2.01 7.72
CA GLN A 124 2.67 -1.04 6.88
C GLN A 124 2.40 -1.66 5.52
N SER A 125 1.15 -1.64 5.05
CA SER A 125 0.81 -1.96 3.67
C SER A 125 0.80 -0.69 2.83
N LEU A 126 1.32 -0.79 1.60
CA LEU A 126 1.22 0.28 0.63
C LEU A 126 -0.09 0.16 -0.17
N PRO A 127 -0.64 1.28 -0.66
CA PRO A 127 -1.77 1.26 -1.57
C PRO A 127 -1.51 0.39 -2.80
N ILE A 128 -2.55 -0.26 -3.34
CA ILE A 128 -2.46 -1.19 -4.47
C ILE A 128 -1.80 -0.58 -5.72
N ASP A 129 -1.94 0.71 -5.92
CA ASP A 129 -1.39 1.43 -7.06
C ASP A 129 -0.01 2.06 -6.79
N PHE A 130 0.54 1.85 -5.58
CA PHE A 130 1.79 2.49 -5.16
C PHE A 130 2.97 2.08 -6.04
N SER A 131 3.11 0.80 -6.36
CA SER A 131 4.17 0.27 -7.23
C SER A 131 4.10 0.88 -8.62
N ILE A 132 2.89 0.97 -9.20
CA ILE A 132 2.68 1.56 -10.52
C ILE A 132 3.02 3.06 -10.52
N ARG A 133 2.59 3.80 -9.50
CA ARG A 133 2.93 5.22 -9.34
C ARG A 133 4.44 5.41 -9.18
N SER A 134 5.08 4.55 -8.41
CA SER A 134 6.53 4.60 -8.19
C SER A 134 7.31 4.41 -9.49
N ILE A 135 6.92 3.43 -10.31
CA ILE A 135 7.53 3.19 -11.62
C ILE A 135 7.29 4.38 -12.56
N ALA A 136 6.07 4.92 -12.58
CA ALA A 136 5.73 6.07 -13.41
C ALA A 136 6.56 7.32 -13.04
N LEU A 137 6.74 7.58 -11.74
CA LEU A 137 7.58 8.67 -11.23
C LEU A 137 9.06 8.46 -11.59
N ALA A 138 9.57 7.26 -11.38
CA ALA A 138 10.96 6.94 -11.72
C ALA A 138 11.21 7.05 -13.22
N GLY A 139 10.33 6.48 -14.06
CA GLY A 139 10.41 6.58 -15.52
C GLY A 139 10.29 8.02 -16.01
N GLY A 140 9.34 8.78 -15.48
CA GLY A 140 9.18 10.20 -15.80
C GLY A 140 10.41 11.03 -15.44
N SER A 141 11.03 10.74 -14.30
CA SER A 141 12.28 11.39 -13.88
C SER A 141 13.43 11.11 -14.84
N GLU A 142 13.58 9.86 -15.31
CA GLU A 142 14.62 9.50 -16.28
C GLU A 142 14.40 10.18 -17.64
N VAL A 143 13.14 10.26 -18.10
CA VAL A 143 12.79 10.98 -19.32
C VAL A 143 13.15 12.46 -19.18
N ALA A 144 12.75 13.10 -18.09
CA ALA A 144 13.02 14.50 -17.84
C ALA A 144 14.53 14.80 -17.80
N LYS A 145 15.32 13.97 -17.10
CA LYS A 145 16.78 14.08 -17.09
C LYS A 145 17.37 13.95 -18.49
N SER A 146 16.85 13.03 -19.31
CA SER A 146 17.33 12.87 -20.70
C SER A 146 17.06 14.07 -21.59
N LEU A 147 16.08 14.89 -21.23
CA LEU A 147 15.71 16.15 -21.90
C LEU A 147 16.38 17.37 -21.27
N GLY A 148 17.23 17.19 -20.27
CA GLY A 148 17.88 18.28 -19.55
C GLY A 148 16.96 19.08 -18.61
N LEU A 149 15.81 18.48 -18.24
CA LEU A 149 14.86 19.09 -17.31
C LEU A 149 15.20 18.67 -15.88
N GLU A 150 15.26 19.63 -14.96
CA GLU A 150 15.32 19.33 -13.53
C GLU A 150 13.92 18.98 -13.01
N VAL A 151 13.76 17.77 -12.49
CA VAL A 151 12.50 17.34 -11.86
C VAL A 151 12.52 17.76 -10.41
N THR A 152 11.93 18.91 -10.12
CA THR A 152 11.61 19.30 -8.75
C THR A 152 10.29 18.65 -8.39
N VAL A 153 10.31 17.57 -7.59
CA VAL A 153 9.09 17.00 -7.02
C VAL A 153 8.59 17.99 -5.97
N GLN A 154 7.64 18.83 -6.36
CA GLN A 154 6.92 19.65 -5.39
C GLN A 154 6.15 18.68 -4.49
N LYS A 155 6.47 18.69 -3.20
CA LYS A 155 5.63 18.11 -2.17
C LYS A 155 4.29 18.85 -2.25
N ARG A 156 3.27 18.22 -2.83
CA ARG A 156 1.92 18.74 -2.72
C ARG A 156 1.60 18.58 -1.22
N GLU A 157 1.72 19.64 -0.48
CA GLU A 157 1.05 19.73 0.81
C GLU A 157 -0.41 19.53 0.46
N GLU A 158 -0.99 18.42 0.88
CA GLU A 158 -2.44 18.29 0.95
C GLU A 158 -2.85 19.48 1.81
N GLU A 159 -3.48 20.47 1.19
CA GLU A 159 -4.24 21.46 1.90
C GLU A 159 -5.25 20.67 2.70
N MET A 160 -4.89 20.36 3.96
CA MET A 160 -5.88 20.03 4.96
C MET A 160 -6.75 21.28 5.00
N ASP A 161 -7.93 21.16 4.37
CA ASP A 161 -9.02 22.10 4.58
C ASP A 161 -9.00 22.47 6.06
N ASN A 162 -8.69 23.72 6.32
CA ASN A 162 -8.94 24.33 7.61
C ASN A 162 -10.45 24.27 7.82
N LEU A 163 -10.90 23.13 8.34
CA LEU A 163 -12.14 23.08 9.08
C LEU A 163 -11.89 24.00 10.27
N ASP A 164 -12.34 25.25 10.11
CA ASP A 164 -12.46 26.17 11.21
C ASP A 164 -13.21 25.47 12.33
N PHE A 165 -12.46 24.98 13.29
CA PHE A 165 -13.01 24.47 14.52
C PHE A 165 -13.48 25.70 15.30
N VAL A 166 -14.73 26.08 15.07
CA VAL A 166 -15.41 27.04 15.92
C VAL A 166 -15.51 26.35 17.28
N PRO A 167 -14.87 26.89 18.34
CA PRO A 167 -15.04 26.32 19.67
C PRO A 167 -16.51 26.48 20.04
N GLU A 168 -17.18 25.38 20.19
CA GLU A 168 -18.53 25.33 20.76
C GLU A 168 -18.41 25.86 22.19
N GLU A 169 -18.95 27.06 22.45
CA GLU A 169 -19.03 27.63 23.80
C GLU A 169 -19.85 26.67 24.65
N GLU A 170 -19.25 26.25 25.76
CA GLU A 170 -19.93 25.46 26.79
C GLU A 170 -21.26 26.17 27.19
N PRO A 171 -22.41 25.50 27.17
CA PRO A 171 -23.64 26.10 27.61
C PRO A 171 -23.57 26.36 29.14
N LYS A 172 -23.65 27.62 29.50
CA LYS A 172 -23.85 28.05 30.90
C LYS A 172 -25.09 27.37 31.43
N GLU A 173 -24.93 26.65 32.54
CA GLU A 173 -26.04 26.09 33.31
C GLU A 173 -26.97 27.22 33.77
N GLU A 174 -28.12 27.41 33.11
CA GLU A 174 -29.26 28.12 33.66
C GLU A 174 -30.13 27.11 34.41
N ILE A 175 -30.23 27.35 35.71
CA ILE A 175 -31.11 26.67 36.61
C ILE A 175 -32.56 27.02 36.21
N ILE A 176 -33.28 26.11 35.60
CA ILE A 176 -34.72 26.24 35.34
C ILE A 176 -35.46 25.33 36.31
N GLN A 177 -36.34 25.97 37.06
CA GLN A 177 -37.25 25.39 38.03
C GLN A 177 -38.23 24.42 37.34
N GLU A 178 -38.57 23.37 38.10
CA GLU A 178 -39.60 22.38 37.75
C GLU A 178 -40.96 23.09 37.53
N GLU A 179 -41.57 22.85 36.36
CA GLU A 179 -43.02 22.76 36.21
C GLU A 179 -43.42 22.01 34.93
N ASP A 180 -44.28 21.00 35.17
CA ASP A 180 -45.24 20.36 34.29
C ASP A 180 -44.80 19.41 33.16
N ILE A 181 -44.99 18.14 33.48
CA ILE A 181 -45.02 16.96 32.64
C ILE A 181 -46.11 17.07 31.57
N VAL A 182 -45.71 17.19 30.29
CA VAL A 182 -46.58 16.86 29.15
C VAL A 182 -45.87 15.88 28.25
N THR A 183 -46.41 14.67 28.17
CA THR A 183 -45.94 13.57 27.33
C THR A 183 -46.09 13.90 25.84
N PRO A 184 -45.02 13.78 24.99
CA PRO A 184 -45.20 13.86 23.56
C PRO A 184 -45.50 12.49 22.94
N THR A 185 -46.57 12.46 22.21
CA THR A 185 -47.09 11.42 21.34
C THR A 185 -46.06 10.97 20.32
N LYS A 186 -45.84 9.65 20.21
CA LYS A 186 -44.99 9.00 19.22
C LYS A 186 -45.56 9.19 17.81
N THR A 187 -44.88 9.95 16.97
CA THR A 187 -45.10 9.96 15.52
C THR A 187 -44.20 8.91 14.87
N PRO A 188 -44.69 7.98 14.07
CA PRO A 188 -43.84 6.98 13.40
C PRO A 188 -43.08 7.61 12.23
N LEU A 189 -41.78 7.42 12.22
CA LEU A 189 -40.87 7.75 11.09
C LEU A 189 -41.23 6.85 9.90
N VAL A 190 -41.76 7.42 8.85
CA VAL A 190 -41.96 6.77 7.55
C VAL A 190 -40.64 6.81 6.81
N LEU A 191 -39.96 5.65 6.67
CA LEU A 191 -38.79 5.48 5.82
C LEU A 191 -39.20 5.46 4.33
N PRO A 192 -38.52 6.19 3.44
CA PRO A 192 -38.81 6.11 2.02
C PRO A 192 -38.40 4.74 1.48
N SER A 193 -39.32 4.04 0.81
CA SER A 193 -39.07 2.76 0.16
C SER A 193 -38.23 2.99 -1.11
N PHE A 194 -37.00 2.49 -1.10
CA PHE A 194 -36.14 2.46 -2.29
C PHE A 194 -36.59 1.29 -3.19
N LYS A 195 -37.14 1.62 -4.36
CA LYS A 195 -37.37 0.62 -5.43
C LYS A 195 -36.06 0.32 -6.10
N MET A 196 -35.52 -0.88 -5.93
CA MET A 196 -34.39 -1.37 -6.71
C MET A 196 -34.78 -1.53 -8.18
N PRO A 197 -33.96 -1.07 -9.13
CA PRO A 197 -34.18 -1.38 -10.55
C PRO A 197 -33.92 -2.86 -10.81
N THR A 198 -34.89 -3.53 -11.46
CA THR A 198 -34.75 -4.92 -11.92
C THR A 198 -33.78 -4.98 -13.08
N LEU A 199 -32.66 -5.71 -12.90
CA LEU A 199 -31.70 -5.98 -13.97
C LEU A 199 -32.31 -6.93 -15.01
N PRO A 200 -32.05 -6.71 -16.31
CA PRO A 200 -32.51 -7.61 -17.35
C PRO A 200 -31.81 -8.97 -17.29
N PRO A 201 -32.47 -10.08 -17.71
CA PRO A 201 -31.88 -11.41 -17.60
C PRO A 201 -30.67 -11.57 -18.55
N ILE A 202 -29.54 -12.04 -17.97
CA ILE A 202 -28.32 -12.34 -18.72
C ILE A 202 -28.54 -13.63 -19.51
N LYS A 203 -28.48 -13.55 -20.84
CA LYS A 203 -28.49 -14.74 -21.73
C LYS A 203 -27.13 -15.42 -21.66
N VAL A 204 -27.07 -16.58 -21.02
CA VAL A 204 -25.90 -17.44 -20.98
C VAL A 204 -25.78 -18.18 -22.32
N PRO A 205 -24.67 -18.10 -23.07
CA PRO A 205 -24.46 -18.88 -24.27
C PRO A 205 -24.32 -20.37 -23.95
N LYS A 206 -25.08 -21.25 -24.65
CA LYS A 206 -24.93 -22.70 -24.53
C LYS A 206 -23.67 -23.13 -25.29
N PHE A 207 -22.63 -23.55 -24.53
CA PHE A 207 -21.47 -24.23 -25.12
C PHE A 207 -21.85 -25.71 -25.40
N SER A 208 -21.82 -26.12 -26.64
CA SER A 208 -21.86 -27.54 -27.04
C SER A 208 -20.43 -28.04 -27.22
N LEU A 209 -20.06 -29.06 -26.47
CA LEU A 209 -18.80 -29.79 -26.64
C LEU A 209 -18.86 -30.61 -27.95
N PRO A 210 -17.83 -30.62 -28.79
CA PRO A 210 -17.71 -31.54 -29.92
C PRO A 210 -17.45 -32.97 -29.41
N LYS A 211 -18.05 -33.93 -30.16
CA LYS A 211 -17.87 -35.38 -29.92
C LYS A 211 -16.48 -35.83 -30.31
#